data_fb7fd4c5005684fba9605ebf8ae57599
#
_entry.id   fb7fd4c5005684fba9605ebf8ae57599
#
_cell.length_a   1.000
_cell.length_b   1.000
_cell.length_c   1.000
_cell.angle_alpha   90.00
_cell.angle_beta   90.00
_cell.angle_gamma   90.00
#
_symmetry.space_group_name_H-M   'P 1'
#
loop_
_entity.id
_entity.type
_entity.pdbx_description
1 polymer ?
#
loop_
_entity_poly.entity_id
_entity_poly.type
_entity_poly.pdbx_seq_one_letter_code
_entity_poly.pdbx_strand_id
1 'polypeptide(L)'
;MPFYVLKLGGSLIGSANALMSALLNLSREDYCFLVIPGGGPMADLVRGLYDKGLLSDEAAHWMAILAMEQYAYLLADGTGAVLTTEISRSDGVKVLLPYRALQEDDTGMEHSWDYTSDSVAVLIASRLNSNLIKATDVDGIIIEGEVRKVVSATLLKGIRTCLDQGSIRLLKDRTC
;
A
#
# COMPACT_ATOMS: atom_id res chain seq x y z
N MET A 1 9.15 19.98 6.31
CA MET A 1 9.19 18.62 6.87
C MET A 1 9.22 17.62 5.72
N PRO A 2 10.11 16.61 5.75
CA PRO A 2 10.08 15.52 4.76
C PRO A 2 8.76 14.73 4.90
N PHE A 3 8.11 14.49 3.77
CA PHE A 3 6.86 13.76 3.71
C PHE A 3 7.03 12.52 2.84
N TYR A 4 6.51 11.39 3.31
CA TYR A 4 6.57 10.10 2.64
C TYR A 4 5.20 9.42 2.61
N VAL A 5 4.91 8.77 1.50
CA VAL A 5 3.87 7.75 1.47
C VAL A 5 4.51 6.43 1.90
N LEU A 6 3.93 5.75 2.88
CA LEU A 6 4.45 4.48 3.39
C LEU A 6 3.41 3.39 3.22
N LYS A 7 3.69 2.39 2.39
CA LYS A 7 2.87 1.19 2.30
C LYS A 7 3.27 0.19 3.38
N LEU A 8 2.34 -0.17 4.24
CA LEU A 8 2.56 -1.17 5.28
C LEU A 8 1.91 -2.49 4.89
N GLY A 9 2.74 -3.49 4.55
CA GLY A 9 2.30 -4.80 4.07
C GLY A 9 1.48 -5.56 5.10
N GLY A 10 0.45 -6.28 4.63
CA GLY A 10 -0.39 -7.10 5.50
C GLY A 10 0.35 -8.27 6.16
N SER A 11 1.47 -8.73 5.59
CA SER A 11 2.36 -9.73 6.20
C SER A 11 3.00 -9.25 7.51
N LEU A 12 3.06 -7.93 7.72
CA LEU A 12 3.63 -7.30 8.92
C LEU A 12 2.61 -7.09 10.05
N ILE A 13 1.42 -7.68 9.97
CA ILE A 13 0.36 -7.50 10.96
C ILE A 13 0.81 -7.81 12.39
N GLY A 14 1.64 -8.83 12.58
CA GLY A 14 2.22 -9.17 13.87
C GLY A 14 3.20 -8.14 14.45
N SER A 15 3.75 -7.27 13.60
CA SER A 15 4.69 -6.20 13.99
C SER A 15 4.06 -4.80 13.84
N ALA A 16 2.77 -4.71 13.55
CA ALA A 16 2.08 -3.47 13.20
C ALA A 16 2.25 -2.39 14.29
N ASN A 17 2.04 -2.73 15.56
CA ASN A 17 2.17 -1.79 16.68
C ASN A 17 3.60 -1.26 16.83
N ALA A 18 4.61 -2.11 16.68
CA ALA A 18 6.02 -1.69 16.76
C ALA A 18 6.38 -0.74 15.61
N LEU A 19 5.93 -1.05 14.39
CA LEU A 19 6.14 -0.20 13.21
C LEU A 19 5.43 1.14 13.34
N MET A 20 4.16 1.16 13.78
CA MET A 20 3.43 2.40 14.02
C MET A 20 4.08 3.25 15.10
N SER A 21 4.57 2.63 16.19
CA SER A 21 5.32 3.32 17.24
C SER A 21 6.60 3.94 16.71
N ALA A 22 7.33 3.25 15.84
CA ALA A 22 8.53 3.79 15.20
C ALA A 22 8.22 4.99 14.30
N LEU A 23 7.14 4.94 13.50
CA LEU A 23 6.70 6.06 12.66
C LEU A 23 6.29 7.28 13.49
N LEU A 24 5.57 7.05 14.60
CA LEU A 24 5.18 8.13 15.51
C LEU A 24 6.39 8.77 16.20
N ASN A 25 7.43 7.99 16.52
CA ASN A 25 8.68 8.54 17.04
C ASN A 25 9.41 9.37 15.98
N LEU A 26 9.52 8.89 14.74
CA LEU A 26 10.09 9.65 13.63
C LEU A 26 9.29 10.95 13.36
N SER A 27 7.98 10.90 13.56
CA SER A 27 7.15 12.11 13.39
C SER A 27 7.46 13.19 14.42
N ARG A 28 7.97 12.86 15.60
CA ARG A 28 8.47 13.84 16.60
C ARG A 28 9.80 14.47 16.18
N GLU A 29 10.47 13.88 15.19
CA GLU A 29 11.72 14.38 14.56
C GLU A 29 11.42 15.06 13.22
N ASP A 30 10.22 15.62 13.05
CA ASP A 30 9.75 16.36 11.88
C ASP A 30 9.55 15.54 10.58
N TYR A 31 9.42 14.23 10.66
CA TYR A 31 9.02 13.41 9.52
C TYR A 31 7.49 13.24 9.47
N CYS A 32 6.93 13.28 8.28
CA CYS A 32 5.49 13.13 8.06
C CYS A 32 5.19 11.92 7.19
N PHE A 33 4.13 11.16 7.53
CA PHE A 33 3.78 9.93 6.83
C PHE A 33 2.29 9.84 6.53
N LEU A 34 1.98 9.51 5.28
CA LEU A 34 0.67 8.95 4.92
C LEU A 34 0.83 7.43 4.76
N VAL A 35 0.30 6.68 5.72
CA VAL A 35 0.38 5.23 5.74
C VAL A 35 -0.73 4.63 4.91
N ILE A 36 -0.36 3.81 3.91
CA ILE A 36 -1.28 3.04 3.09
C ILE A 36 -1.29 1.60 3.62
N PRO A 37 -2.41 1.14 4.18
CA PRO A 37 -2.50 -0.21 4.72
C PRO A 37 -2.49 -1.25 3.59
N GLY A 38 -1.94 -2.43 3.86
CA GLY A 38 -2.16 -3.62 3.03
C GLY A 38 -3.50 -4.28 3.31
N GLY A 39 -3.80 -5.37 2.61
CA GLY A 39 -5.07 -6.08 2.83
C GLY A 39 -5.04 -7.08 4.00
N GLY A 40 -3.87 -7.63 4.30
CA GLY A 40 -3.70 -8.64 5.36
C GLY A 40 -4.60 -9.86 5.18
N PRO A 41 -4.90 -10.58 6.29
CA PRO A 41 -5.76 -11.77 6.25
C PRO A 41 -7.17 -11.50 5.72
N MET A 42 -7.67 -10.26 5.82
CA MET A 42 -8.98 -9.88 5.30
C MET A 42 -9.00 -9.94 3.77
N ALA A 43 -7.92 -9.49 3.10
CA ALA A 43 -7.80 -9.61 1.64
C ALA A 43 -7.57 -11.07 1.19
N ASP A 44 -6.94 -11.91 2.02
CA ASP A 44 -6.77 -13.34 1.72
C ASP A 44 -8.13 -14.05 1.68
N LEU A 45 -9.07 -13.67 2.56
CA LEU A 45 -10.45 -14.16 2.50
C LEU A 45 -11.12 -13.78 1.17
N VAL A 46 -10.99 -12.53 0.74
CA VAL A 46 -11.56 -12.05 -0.52
C VAL A 46 -10.98 -12.83 -1.70
N ARG A 47 -9.65 -13.03 -1.72
CA ARG A 47 -8.97 -13.82 -2.75
C ARG A 47 -9.48 -15.25 -2.79
N GLY A 48 -9.65 -15.88 -1.63
CA GLY A 48 -10.19 -17.24 -1.54
C GLY A 48 -11.64 -17.37 -2.05
N LEU A 49 -12.46 -16.33 -1.93
CA LEU A 49 -13.81 -16.28 -2.52
C LEU A 49 -13.74 -16.07 -4.04
N TYR A 50 -12.86 -15.21 -4.51
CA TYR A 50 -12.66 -14.95 -5.93
C TYR A 50 -12.15 -16.19 -6.66
N ASP A 51 -11.15 -16.90 -6.12
CA ASP A 51 -10.58 -18.12 -6.70
C ASP A 51 -11.61 -19.25 -6.82
N LYS A 52 -12.67 -19.21 -5.99
CA LYS A 52 -13.82 -20.13 -6.08
C LYS A 52 -14.89 -19.70 -7.09
N GLY A 53 -14.68 -18.58 -7.79
CA GLY A 53 -15.64 -18.05 -8.75
C GLY A 53 -16.91 -17.45 -8.12
N LEU A 54 -16.86 -17.07 -6.85
CA LEU A 54 -17.98 -16.50 -6.11
C LEU A 54 -18.08 -14.96 -6.23
N LEU A 55 -17.05 -14.32 -6.77
CA LEU A 55 -16.97 -12.87 -6.92
C LEU A 55 -16.61 -12.50 -8.36
N SER A 56 -17.21 -11.42 -8.87
CA SER A 56 -16.71 -10.74 -10.07
C SER A 56 -15.42 -9.97 -9.76
N ASP A 57 -14.68 -9.57 -10.81
CA ASP A 57 -13.48 -8.73 -10.67
C ASP A 57 -13.80 -7.43 -9.93
N GLU A 58 -14.90 -6.78 -10.29
CA GLU A 58 -15.40 -5.56 -9.65
C GLU A 58 -15.66 -5.74 -8.15
N ALA A 59 -16.40 -6.79 -7.78
CA ALA A 59 -16.69 -7.07 -6.38
C ALA A 59 -15.42 -7.43 -5.60
N ALA A 60 -14.53 -8.22 -6.18
CA ALA A 60 -13.27 -8.61 -5.56
C ALA A 60 -12.36 -7.39 -5.34
N HIS A 61 -12.28 -6.48 -6.31
CA HIS A 61 -11.53 -5.23 -6.20
C HIS A 61 -11.98 -4.40 -5.00
N TRP A 62 -13.26 -4.05 -4.94
CA TRP A 62 -13.77 -3.21 -3.85
C TRP A 62 -13.73 -3.90 -2.49
N MET A 63 -13.98 -5.21 -2.45
CA MET A 63 -13.85 -5.98 -1.20
C MET A 63 -12.39 -6.02 -0.72
N ALA A 64 -11.40 -6.11 -1.64
CA ALA A 64 -9.99 -6.06 -1.27
C ALA A 64 -9.58 -4.67 -0.74
N ILE A 65 -10.12 -3.58 -1.33
CA ILE A 65 -9.90 -2.22 -0.81
C ILE A 65 -10.59 -2.03 0.56
N LEU A 66 -11.78 -2.58 0.77
CA LEU A 66 -12.42 -2.60 2.10
C LEU A 66 -11.59 -3.40 3.12
N ALA A 67 -10.95 -4.49 2.71
CA ALA A 67 -10.02 -5.23 3.56
C ALA A 67 -8.83 -4.39 4.00
N MET A 68 -8.30 -3.54 3.11
CA MET A 68 -7.26 -2.57 3.45
C MET A 68 -7.78 -1.55 4.47
N GLU A 69 -9.02 -1.09 4.33
CA GLU A 69 -9.64 -0.17 5.29
C GLU A 69 -9.81 -0.80 6.68
N GLN A 70 -10.17 -2.07 6.76
CA GLN A 70 -10.18 -2.80 8.04
C GLN A 70 -8.79 -2.84 8.69
N TYR A 71 -7.74 -3.06 7.90
CA TYR A 71 -6.37 -3.02 8.41
C TYR A 71 -5.95 -1.62 8.86
N ALA A 72 -6.46 -0.55 8.24
CA ALA A 72 -6.23 0.83 8.69
C ALA A 72 -6.69 1.04 10.13
N TYR A 73 -7.86 0.54 10.50
CA TYR A 73 -8.35 0.61 11.87
C TYR A 73 -7.45 -0.12 12.86
N LEU A 74 -6.95 -1.31 12.49
CA LEU A 74 -6.00 -2.05 13.31
C LEU A 74 -4.69 -1.27 13.51
N LEU A 75 -4.17 -0.64 12.46
CA LEU A 75 -2.95 0.16 12.54
C LEU A 75 -3.09 1.41 13.41
N ALA A 76 -4.27 2.00 13.46
CA ALA A 76 -4.53 3.19 14.26
C ALA A 76 -4.89 2.86 15.71
N ASP A 77 -5.40 1.65 15.98
CA ASP A 77 -5.92 1.27 17.30
C ASP A 77 -4.82 1.35 18.38
N GLY A 78 -5.10 2.14 19.41
CA GLY A 78 -4.19 2.34 20.55
C GLY A 78 -2.86 3.04 20.25
N THR A 79 -2.61 3.49 19.01
CA THR A 79 -1.30 4.06 18.60
C THR A 79 -1.23 5.58 18.69
N GLY A 80 -2.36 6.26 18.57
CA GLY A 80 -2.44 7.72 18.44
C GLY A 80 -2.30 8.24 17.01
N ALA A 81 -2.15 7.36 16.01
CA ALA A 81 -2.20 7.74 14.59
C ALA A 81 -3.64 8.12 14.19
N VAL A 82 -3.76 9.10 13.31
CA VAL A 82 -5.05 9.63 12.88
C VAL A 82 -5.51 8.95 11.58
N LEU A 83 -6.74 8.43 11.57
CA LEU A 83 -7.37 7.94 10.35
C LEU A 83 -7.76 9.13 9.44
N THR A 84 -7.57 9.00 8.14
CA THR A 84 -7.93 10.04 7.18
C THR A 84 -8.52 9.45 5.89
N THR A 85 -9.44 10.18 5.28
CA THR A 85 -9.94 9.94 3.93
C THR A 85 -9.26 10.83 2.89
N GLU A 86 -8.48 11.82 3.34
CA GLU A 86 -7.86 12.80 2.46
C GLU A 86 -6.53 12.30 1.91
N ILE A 87 -6.39 12.32 0.60
CA ILE A 87 -5.12 12.12 -0.11
C ILE A 87 -4.42 13.47 -0.20
N SER A 88 -3.73 13.85 0.88
CA SER A 88 -3.02 15.12 0.98
C SER A 88 -1.74 15.00 1.79
N ARG A 89 -0.78 15.91 1.55
CA ARG A 89 0.37 16.07 2.43
C ARG A 89 -0.10 16.71 3.74
N SER A 90 0.27 16.12 4.84
CA SER A 90 -0.14 16.58 6.16
C SER A 90 0.92 16.27 7.20
N ASP A 91 0.87 16.96 8.32
CA ASP A 91 1.79 16.73 9.42
C ASP A 91 1.48 15.43 10.18
N GLY A 92 2.51 14.90 10.79
CA GLY A 92 2.40 13.72 11.65
C GLY A 92 2.27 12.40 10.90
N VAL A 93 1.64 11.43 11.56
CA VAL A 93 1.34 10.11 10.99
C VAL A 93 -0.17 10.00 10.79
N LYS A 94 -0.58 9.86 9.54
CA LYS A 94 -1.97 9.57 9.18
C LYS A 94 -2.07 8.21 8.50
N VAL A 95 -3.12 7.48 8.79
CA VAL A 95 -3.44 6.19 8.15
C VAL A 95 -4.62 6.41 7.23
N LEU A 96 -4.45 6.12 5.94
CA LEU A 96 -5.50 6.29 4.96
C LEU A 96 -6.61 5.24 5.15
N LEU A 97 -7.85 5.65 4.93
CA LEU A 97 -9.01 4.81 4.75
C LEU A 97 -9.25 4.61 3.24
N PRO A 98 -8.67 3.56 2.62
CA PRO A 98 -8.54 3.51 1.17
C PRO A 98 -9.86 3.45 0.42
N TYR A 99 -10.86 2.74 0.96
CA TYR A 99 -12.17 2.65 0.33
C TYR A 99 -12.82 4.03 0.22
N ARG A 100 -12.90 4.76 1.33
CA ARG A 100 -13.49 6.10 1.37
C ARG A 100 -12.73 7.12 0.55
N ALA A 101 -11.41 6.95 0.43
CA ALA A 101 -10.56 7.86 -0.33
C ALA A 101 -10.63 7.63 -1.85
N LEU A 102 -10.97 6.41 -2.30
CA LEU A 102 -10.90 6.03 -3.71
C LEU A 102 -12.27 5.75 -4.35
N GLN A 103 -13.34 5.58 -3.56
CA GLN A 103 -14.65 5.20 -4.08
C GLN A 103 -15.23 6.16 -5.13
N GLU A 104 -14.83 7.45 -5.09
CA GLU A 104 -15.28 8.45 -6.04
C GLU A 104 -14.30 8.66 -7.20
N ASP A 105 -13.01 8.39 -6.99
CA ASP A 105 -11.96 8.52 -8.01
C ASP A 105 -10.81 7.54 -7.75
N ASP A 106 -10.85 6.42 -8.42
CA ASP A 106 -9.77 5.44 -8.50
C ASP A 106 -9.08 5.42 -9.87
N THR A 107 -9.19 6.50 -10.64
CA THR A 107 -8.58 6.62 -11.97
C THR A 107 -7.11 6.24 -11.95
N GLY A 108 -6.75 5.26 -12.76
CA GLY A 108 -5.42 4.66 -12.85
C GLY A 108 -5.34 3.26 -12.22
N MET A 109 -6.42 2.78 -11.56
CA MET A 109 -6.52 1.40 -11.10
C MET A 109 -7.33 0.57 -12.10
N GLU A 110 -6.83 -0.61 -12.43
CA GLU A 110 -7.66 -1.63 -13.09
C GLU A 110 -8.24 -2.55 -12.02
N HIS A 111 -9.51 -2.95 -12.16
CA HIS A 111 -10.19 -3.84 -11.23
C HIS A 111 -9.78 -5.29 -11.51
N SER A 112 -8.57 -5.63 -11.11
CA SER A 112 -7.98 -6.96 -11.25
C SER A 112 -6.98 -7.24 -10.13
N TRP A 113 -6.60 -8.51 -9.94
CA TRP A 113 -5.57 -8.89 -8.96
C TRP A 113 -4.13 -8.49 -9.36
N ASP A 114 -3.94 -7.95 -10.55
CA ASP A 114 -2.68 -7.29 -10.92
C ASP A 114 -2.48 -5.96 -10.18
N TYR A 115 -3.59 -5.34 -9.72
CA TYR A 115 -3.61 -4.07 -8.98
C TYR A 115 -4.07 -4.32 -7.55
N THR A 116 -3.12 -4.33 -6.62
CA THR A 116 -3.37 -4.55 -5.18
C THR A 116 -2.96 -3.34 -4.35
N SER A 117 -2.71 -3.54 -3.06
CA SER A 117 -2.29 -2.46 -2.16
C SER A 117 -0.98 -1.77 -2.55
N ASP A 118 -0.09 -2.43 -3.30
CA ASP A 118 1.11 -1.78 -3.83
C ASP A 118 0.75 -0.78 -4.92
N SER A 119 -0.16 -1.14 -5.83
CA SER A 119 -0.68 -0.24 -6.86
C SER A 119 -1.40 0.98 -6.26
N VAL A 120 -2.21 0.77 -5.23
CA VAL A 120 -2.85 1.86 -4.48
C VAL A 120 -1.79 2.81 -3.92
N ALA A 121 -0.75 2.29 -3.29
CA ALA A 121 0.31 3.10 -2.71
C ALA A 121 1.10 3.89 -3.76
N VAL A 122 1.43 3.27 -4.90
CA VAL A 122 2.09 3.94 -6.03
C VAL A 122 1.22 5.04 -6.62
N LEU A 123 -0.09 4.77 -6.82
CA LEU A 123 -1.04 5.77 -7.31
C LEU A 123 -1.08 7.01 -6.41
N ILE A 124 -1.21 6.79 -5.10
CA ILE A 124 -1.29 7.87 -4.11
C ILE A 124 0.04 8.63 -4.01
N ALA A 125 1.17 7.93 -3.94
CA ALA A 125 2.48 8.56 -3.93
C ALA A 125 2.70 9.44 -5.18
N SER A 126 2.22 8.97 -6.31
CA SER A 126 2.29 9.70 -7.57
C SER A 126 1.39 10.94 -7.58
N ARG A 127 0.13 10.84 -7.10
CA ARG A 127 -0.78 11.99 -6.98
C ARG A 127 -0.21 13.07 -6.06
N LEU A 128 0.54 12.67 -5.03
CA LEU A 128 1.16 13.58 -4.07
C LEU A 128 2.57 14.03 -4.47
N ASN A 129 3.11 13.56 -5.58
CA ASN A 129 4.51 13.76 -5.97
C ASN A 129 5.45 13.51 -4.77
N SER A 130 5.34 12.31 -4.18
CA SER A 130 6.04 11.91 -2.97
C SER A 130 6.81 10.62 -3.16
N ASN A 131 7.90 10.46 -2.42
CA ASN A 131 8.59 9.18 -2.33
C ASN A 131 7.69 8.14 -1.64
N LEU A 132 7.75 6.92 -2.15
CA LEU A 132 7.07 5.76 -1.58
C LEU A 132 8.08 4.87 -0.85
N ILE A 133 7.76 4.54 0.39
CA ILE A 133 8.47 3.51 1.17
C ILE A 133 7.54 2.30 1.27
N LYS A 134 8.04 1.12 0.90
CA LYS A 134 7.32 -0.14 1.09
C LYS A 134 7.92 -0.90 2.26
N ALA A 135 7.17 -1.05 3.35
CA ALA A 135 7.48 -1.94 4.45
C ALA A 135 6.91 -3.34 4.16
N THR A 136 7.76 -4.34 4.18
CA THR A 136 7.43 -5.73 3.83
C THR A 136 8.35 -6.69 4.58
N ASP A 137 8.03 -7.97 4.58
CA ASP A 137 8.76 -9.06 5.25
C ASP A 137 9.84 -9.73 4.37
N VAL A 138 10.12 -9.13 3.20
CA VAL A 138 11.19 -9.61 2.31
C VAL A 138 12.31 -8.57 2.19
N ASP A 139 13.53 -9.02 1.93
CA ASP A 139 14.74 -8.19 1.90
C ASP A 139 14.78 -7.19 0.73
N GLY A 140 13.84 -7.26 -0.19
CA GLY A 140 13.75 -6.37 -1.34
C GLY A 140 13.34 -7.08 -2.63
N ILE A 141 13.69 -6.48 -3.76
CA ILE A 141 13.42 -7.08 -5.08
C ILE A 141 14.49 -8.13 -5.37
N ILE A 142 14.05 -9.39 -5.49
CA ILE A 142 14.94 -10.52 -5.78
C ILE A 142 14.80 -10.88 -7.27
N ILE A 143 15.92 -10.88 -7.99
CA ILE A 143 16.00 -11.30 -9.37
C ILE A 143 17.11 -12.35 -9.48
N GLU A 144 16.78 -13.52 -10.03
CA GLU A 144 17.72 -14.65 -10.18
C GLU A 144 18.42 -15.05 -8.86
N GLY A 145 17.67 -14.97 -7.75
CA GLY A 145 18.14 -15.32 -6.40
C GLY A 145 18.95 -14.24 -5.70
N GLU A 146 19.17 -13.08 -6.32
CA GLU A 146 19.91 -11.98 -5.72
C GLU A 146 19.02 -10.78 -5.39
N VAL A 147 19.24 -10.18 -4.22
CA VAL A 147 18.59 -8.92 -3.82
C VAL A 147 19.20 -7.77 -4.63
N ARG A 148 18.37 -7.05 -5.36
CA ARG A 148 18.78 -5.88 -6.16
C ARG A 148 18.65 -4.60 -5.34
N LYS A 149 19.76 -3.86 -5.19
CA LYS A 149 19.76 -2.56 -4.48
C LYS A 149 19.02 -1.48 -5.25
N VAL A 150 19.12 -1.49 -6.56
CA VAL A 150 18.46 -0.55 -7.48
C VAL A 150 18.02 -1.33 -8.71
N VAL A 151 16.78 -1.12 -9.14
CA VAL A 151 16.24 -1.74 -10.34
C VAL A 151 15.23 -0.81 -11.02
N SER A 152 15.29 -0.72 -12.35
CA SER A 152 14.27 0.01 -13.10
C SER A 152 12.96 -0.79 -13.13
N ALA A 153 11.84 -0.12 -12.94
CA ALA A 153 10.50 -0.74 -13.05
C ALA A 153 10.28 -1.41 -14.42
N THR A 154 10.90 -0.88 -15.49
CA THR A 154 10.80 -1.46 -16.83
C THR A 154 11.37 -2.88 -16.93
N LEU A 155 12.37 -3.21 -16.11
CA LEU A 155 12.96 -4.55 -16.06
C LEU A 155 12.10 -5.56 -15.31
N LEU A 156 11.12 -5.08 -14.51
CA LEU A 156 10.27 -5.93 -13.67
C LEU A 156 8.99 -6.40 -14.37
N LYS A 157 8.75 -5.94 -15.61
CA LYS A 157 7.55 -6.31 -16.37
C LYS A 157 7.48 -7.82 -16.59
N GLY A 158 6.40 -8.45 -16.10
CA GLY A 158 6.19 -9.89 -16.24
C GLY A 158 7.08 -10.73 -15.32
N ILE A 159 7.91 -10.12 -14.47
CA ILE A 159 8.70 -10.82 -13.46
C ILE A 159 7.93 -10.85 -12.16
N ARG A 160 7.80 -12.03 -11.56
CA ARG A 160 7.18 -12.16 -10.23
C ARG A 160 8.14 -11.67 -9.15
N THR A 161 7.77 -10.61 -8.46
CA THR A 161 8.53 -10.01 -7.37
C THR A 161 7.65 -9.75 -6.15
N CYS A 162 8.15 -9.01 -5.17
CA CYS A 162 7.35 -8.52 -4.04
C CYS A 162 6.43 -7.35 -4.42
N LEU A 163 6.45 -6.86 -5.67
CA LEU A 163 5.55 -5.83 -6.20
C LEU A 163 4.48 -6.50 -7.08
N ASP A 164 3.27 -5.96 -7.05
CA ASP A 164 2.23 -6.34 -8.01
C ASP A 164 2.51 -5.77 -9.40
N GLN A 165 1.92 -6.35 -10.44
CA GLN A 165 2.16 -5.93 -11.83
C GLN A 165 1.55 -4.55 -12.13
N GLY A 166 0.47 -4.18 -11.45
CA GLY A 166 -0.14 -2.86 -11.57
C GLY A 166 0.79 -1.75 -11.10
N SER A 167 1.45 -1.92 -9.94
CA SER A 167 2.43 -0.96 -9.45
C SER A 167 3.61 -0.79 -10.41
N ILE A 168 4.08 -1.89 -11.02
CA ILE A 168 5.14 -1.85 -12.03
C ILE A 168 4.68 -1.07 -13.28
N ARG A 169 3.41 -1.22 -13.71
CA ARG A 169 2.85 -0.46 -14.83
C ARG A 169 2.73 1.02 -14.47
N LEU A 170 2.25 1.35 -13.28
CA LEU A 170 2.12 2.73 -12.81
C LEU A 170 3.47 3.44 -12.66
N LEU A 171 4.51 2.73 -12.23
CA LEU A 171 5.87 3.27 -12.08
C LEU A 171 6.55 3.57 -13.42
N LYS A 172 6.16 2.88 -14.52
CA LYS A 172 6.79 3.09 -15.84
C LYS A 172 6.53 4.46 -16.43
N ASP A 173 5.36 5.01 -16.17
CA ASP A 173 4.90 6.25 -16.76
C ASP A 173 5.30 7.46 -15.89
N ARG A 174 6.06 7.23 -14.83
CA ARG A 174 6.44 8.25 -13.84
C ARG A 174 7.88 8.07 -13.41
N THR A 175 8.63 9.16 -13.41
CA THR A 175 9.92 9.27 -12.72
C THR A 175 9.65 9.31 -11.21
N CYS A 176 9.81 8.18 -10.56
CA CYS A 176 9.85 8.06 -9.09
C CYS A 176 11.28 7.96 -8.61
#